data_0f1fbb5d9cfe9ce28c498eb7e3c65d4d
#
_entry.id   0f1fbb5d9cfe9ce28c498eb7e3c65d4d
#
_cell.length_a   1.000
_cell.length_b   1.000
_cell.length_c   1.000
_cell.angle_alpha   90.00
_cell.angle_beta   90.00
_cell.angle_gamma   90.00
#
_symmetry.space_group_name_H-M   'P 1'
#
loop_
_entity.id
_entity.type
_entity.pdbx_description
1 polymer ?
#
loop_
_entity_poly.entity_id
_entity_poly.type
_entity_poly.pdbx_seq_one_letter_code
_entity_poly.pdbx_strand_id
1 'polypeptide(L)'
;ADIIFIGPSPEAIELMGDKAKAKRAMIKAGVPCISGYQGEEQDNLTLSKAASEIGYPLMIKAAAGGGGRGMRLVDKDDNFEAALDSARSESINAFGSDTLILEKAVLRPRHVEIQIFGDSHGNIIYLGERDCSVQRRHQKVIEEAPCPIMTPELRKAMGESAVAAAKAVNYEGAGTAEVLL
;
A
#
# COMPACT_ATOMS: atom_id res chain seq x y z
N ALA A 1 8.11 -24.59 20.29
CA ALA A 1 9.07 -24.09 21.27
C ALA A 1 8.37 -22.92 21.95
N ASP A 2 8.00 -22.96 23.19
CA ASP A 2 7.21 -21.97 23.94
C ASP A 2 7.85 -20.56 24.00
N ILE A 3 8.19 -20.04 22.82
CA ILE A 3 8.76 -18.71 22.62
C ILE A 3 7.69 -17.83 21.99
N ILE A 4 7.37 -16.72 22.64
CA ILE A 4 6.43 -15.73 22.14
C ILE A 4 7.12 -14.90 21.03
N PHE A 5 6.56 -14.94 19.82
CA PHE A 5 6.99 -14.06 18.73
C PHE A 5 6.41 -12.66 18.96
N ILE A 6 7.28 -11.65 18.99
CA ILE A 6 6.88 -10.24 19.14
C ILE A 6 6.65 -9.66 17.75
N GLY A 7 5.46 -9.87 17.21
CA GLY A 7 5.10 -9.40 15.86
C GLY A 7 3.74 -9.93 15.43
N PRO A 8 3.29 -9.56 14.21
CA PRO A 8 2.01 -10.00 13.67
C PRO A 8 1.98 -11.51 13.40
N SER A 9 0.77 -12.06 13.32
CA SER A 9 0.58 -13.47 13.00
C SER A 9 1.06 -13.83 11.58
N PRO A 10 1.38 -15.10 11.29
CA PRO A 10 1.73 -15.53 9.94
C PRO A 10 0.67 -15.14 8.90
N GLU A 11 -0.61 -15.24 9.25
CA GLU A 11 -1.75 -14.91 8.38
C GLU A 11 -1.77 -13.41 8.06
N ALA A 12 -1.50 -12.55 9.06
CA ALA A 12 -1.40 -11.11 8.85
C ALA A 12 -0.20 -10.76 7.96
N ILE A 13 0.94 -11.41 8.15
CA ILE A 13 2.14 -11.23 7.31
C ILE A 13 1.86 -11.65 5.87
N GLU A 14 1.24 -12.82 5.66
CA GLU A 14 0.91 -13.33 4.33
C GLU A 14 -0.08 -12.41 3.61
N LEU A 15 -1.14 -11.99 4.30
CA LEU A 15 -2.16 -11.11 3.74
C LEU A 15 -1.57 -9.75 3.35
N MET A 16 -0.79 -9.13 4.23
CA MET A 16 -0.21 -7.81 3.99
C MET A 16 1.01 -7.85 3.06
N GLY A 17 1.61 -9.02 2.86
CA GLY A 17 2.70 -9.23 1.90
C GLY A 17 2.26 -9.20 0.43
N ASP A 18 0.98 -9.40 0.16
CA ASP A 18 0.37 -9.31 -1.17
C ASP A 18 -0.49 -8.04 -1.27
N LYS A 19 -0.05 -7.07 -2.07
CA LYS A 19 -0.72 -5.76 -2.20
C LYS A 19 -2.16 -5.87 -2.72
N ALA A 20 -2.44 -6.85 -3.61
CA ALA A 20 -3.78 -7.03 -4.14
C ALA A 20 -4.72 -7.59 -3.08
N LYS A 21 -4.29 -8.60 -2.33
CA LYS A 21 -5.04 -9.18 -1.21
C LYS A 21 -5.23 -8.15 -0.09
N ALA A 22 -4.16 -7.47 0.31
CA ALA A 22 -4.19 -6.43 1.33
C ALA A 22 -5.19 -5.33 0.95
N LYS A 23 -5.12 -4.81 -0.27
CA LYS A 23 -6.02 -3.74 -0.73
C LYS A 23 -7.49 -4.18 -0.74
N ARG A 24 -7.78 -5.42 -1.20
CA ARG A 24 -9.16 -5.96 -1.12
C ARG A 24 -9.65 -6.06 0.32
N ALA A 25 -8.81 -6.50 1.25
CA ALA A 25 -9.15 -6.57 2.67
C ALA A 25 -9.40 -5.18 3.27
N MET A 26 -8.56 -4.19 2.94
CA MET A 26 -8.72 -2.81 3.40
C MET A 26 -10.01 -2.17 2.87
N ILE A 27 -10.31 -2.34 1.58
CA ILE A 27 -11.57 -1.85 0.98
C ILE A 27 -12.78 -2.48 1.69
N LYS A 28 -12.75 -3.80 1.93
CA LYS A 28 -13.83 -4.52 2.65
C LYS A 28 -13.99 -4.01 4.09
N ALA A 29 -12.91 -3.58 4.72
CA ALA A 29 -12.91 -3.00 6.07
C ALA A 29 -13.31 -1.51 6.10
N GLY A 30 -13.61 -0.89 4.95
CA GLY A 30 -13.96 0.53 4.86
C GLY A 30 -12.77 1.47 5.01
N VAL A 31 -11.54 0.98 4.92
CA VAL A 31 -10.33 1.80 4.95
C VAL A 31 -10.19 2.54 3.62
N PRO A 32 -9.98 3.86 3.62
CA PRO A 32 -9.75 4.62 2.40
C PRO A 32 -8.53 4.10 1.63
N CYS A 33 -8.73 3.80 0.36
CA CYS A 33 -7.67 3.31 -0.52
C CYS A 33 -7.64 4.15 -1.81
N ILE A 34 -6.45 4.27 -2.41
CA ILE A 34 -6.30 4.89 -3.73
C ILE A 34 -7.15 4.11 -4.74
N SER A 35 -7.92 4.81 -5.56
CA SER A 35 -8.71 4.20 -6.62
C SER A 35 -7.84 3.35 -7.54
N GLY A 36 -8.31 2.15 -7.91
CA GLY A 36 -7.50 1.27 -8.72
C GLY A 36 -8.14 -0.08 -9.00
N TYR A 37 -7.38 -0.95 -9.66
CA TYR A 37 -7.74 -2.32 -9.95
C TYR A 37 -6.83 -3.29 -9.18
N GLN A 38 -7.43 -4.23 -8.48
CA GLN A 38 -6.76 -5.28 -7.69
C GLN A 38 -7.49 -6.64 -7.85
N GLY A 39 -8.11 -6.83 -9.02
CA GLY A 39 -8.86 -8.04 -9.36
C GLY A 39 -7.96 -9.24 -9.66
N GLU A 40 -8.57 -10.41 -9.77
CA GLU A 40 -7.88 -11.67 -10.09
C GLU A 40 -7.67 -11.86 -11.59
N GLU A 41 -8.50 -11.24 -12.41
CA GLU A 41 -8.36 -11.28 -13.86
C GLU A 41 -7.19 -10.40 -14.29
N GLN A 42 -6.21 -11.01 -14.96
CA GLN A 42 -4.91 -10.38 -15.25
C GLN A 42 -4.61 -10.32 -16.76
N ASP A 43 -5.62 -10.58 -17.61
CA ASP A 43 -5.47 -10.43 -19.04
C ASP A 43 -5.37 -8.96 -19.46
N ASN A 44 -4.71 -8.70 -20.58
CA ASN A 44 -4.43 -7.34 -21.04
C ASN A 44 -5.71 -6.54 -21.34
N LEU A 45 -6.78 -7.19 -21.81
CA LEU A 45 -8.04 -6.51 -22.12
C LEU A 45 -8.71 -5.98 -20.85
N THR A 46 -8.78 -6.81 -19.81
CA THR A 46 -9.33 -6.43 -18.49
C THR A 46 -8.52 -5.30 -17.87
N LEU A 47 -7.18 -5.40 -17.90
CA LEU A 47 -6.32 -4.36 -17.35
C LEU A 47 -6.39 -3.05 -18.15
N SER A 48 -6.49 -3.10 -19.48
CA SER A 48 -6.65 -1.89 -20.32
C SER A 48 -7.99 -1.20 -20.06
N LYS A 49 -9.07 -1.98 -19.90
CA LYS A 49 -10.38 -1.44 -19.52
C LYS A 49 -10.34 -0.77 -18.16
N ALA A 50 -9.76 -1.44 -17.16
CA ALA A 50 -9.58 -0.87 -15.83
C ALA A 50 -8.72 0.41 -15.84
N ALA A 51 -7.64 0.43 -16.62
CA ALA A 51 -6.81 1.61 -16.80
C ALA A 51 -7.59 2.81 -17.35
N SER A 52 -8.44 2.57 -18.34
CA SER A 52 -9.31 3.60 -18.93
C SER A 52 -10.35 4.13 -17.91
N GLU A 53 -10.89 3.26 -17.07
CA GLU A 53 -11.83 3.63 -15.99
C GLU A 53 -11.15 4.43 -14.86
N ILE A 54 -9.93 4.05 -14.46
CA ILE A 54 -9.13 4.76 -13.47
C ILE A 54 -8.69 6.13 -14.00
N GLY A 55 -8.36 6.18 -15.28
CA GLY A 55 -7.84 7.37 -15.98
C GLY A 55 -6.36 7.63 -15.65
N TYR A 56 -5.73 8.40 -16.54
CA TYR A 56 -4.31 8.73 -16.46
C TYR A 56 -4.07 10.05 -15.70
N PRO A 57 -2.88 10.27 -15.12
CA PRO A 57 -1.81 9.28 -14.97
C PRO A 57 -2.18 8.17 -13.98
N LEU A 58 -1.66 6.97 -14.22
CA LEU A 58 -1.82 5.82 -13.33
C LEU A 58 -0.48 5.13 -13.05
N MET A 59 -0.46 4.33 -11.99
CA MET A 59 0.68 3.55 -11.59
C MET A 59 0.38 2.05 -11.76
N ILE A 60 1.20 1.36 -12.53
CA ILE A 60 1.22 -0.10 -12.56
C ILE A 60 2.18 -0.58 -11.46
N LYS A 61 1.78 -1.56 -10.65
CA LYS A 61 2.61 -2.10 -9.56
C LYS A 61 2.54 -3.63 -9.54
N ALA A 62 3.66 -4.29 -9.29
CA ALA A 62 3.67 -5.69 -8.94
C ALA A 62 2.87 -5.92 -7.63
N ALA A 63 1.98 -6.92 -7.61
CA ALA A 63 1.23 -7.27 -6.40
C ALA A 63 2.16 -7.85 -5.33
N ALA A 64 3.12 -8.68 -5.72
CA ALA A 64 4.17 -9.20 -4.86
C ALA A 64 5.33 -8.21 -4.73
N GLY A 65 6.07 -8.32 -3.61
CA GLY A 65 7.32 -7.58 -3.40
C GLY A 65 7.15 -6.14 -2.91
N GLY A 66 8.28 -5.41 -2.87
CA GLY A 66 8.39 -4.06 -2.29
C GLY A 66 9.57 -3.27 -2.86
N GLY A 67 9.87 -2.12 -2.23
CA GLY A 67 11.03 -1.30 -2.59
C GLY A 67 10.95 -0.63 -3.97
N GLY A 68 9.74 -0.42 -4.50
CA GLY A 68 9.51 0.25 -5.79
C GLY A 68 9.83 -0.58 -7.03
N ARG A 69 10.18 -1.87 -6.89
CA ARG A 69 10.39 -2.77 -8.03
C ARG A 69 9.06 -3.12 -8.68
N GLY A 70 9.06 -3.24 -10.01
CA GLY A 70 7.84 -3.54 -10.77
C GLY A 70 6.82 -2.39 -10.75
N MET A 71 7.27 -1.15 -10.51
CA MET A 71 6.43 0.04 -10.56
C MET A 71 6.67 0.82 -11.87
N ARG A 72 5.59 1.22 -12.54
CA ARG A 72 5.63 2.05 -13.75
C ARG A 72 4.57 3.13 -13.68
N LEU A 73 5.01 4.39 -13.80
CA LEU A 73 4.09 5.50 -14.02
C LEU A 73 3.72 5.54 -15.52
N VAL A 74 2.44 5.62 -15.79
CA VAL A 74 1.90 5.75 -17.15
C VAL A 74 1.11 7.04 -17.22
N ASP A 75 1.61 7.98 -18.02
CA ASP A 75 1.01 9.31 -18.14
C ASP A 75 -0.15 9.35 -19.15
N LYS A 76 -0.11 8.46 -20.15
CA LYS A 76 -1.05 8.41 -21.26
C LYS A 76 -1.32 6.97 -21.69
N ASP A 77 -2.47 6.76 -22.31
CA ASP A 77 -2.93 5.47 -22.83
C ASP A 77 -1.95 4.84 -23.84
N ASP A 78 -1.38 5.62 -24.73
CA ASP A 78 -0.48 5.16 -25.79
C ASP A 78 0.72 4.33 -25.31
N ASN A 79 1.09 4.45 -24.05
CA ASN A 79 2.22 3.74 -23.46
C ASN A 79 1.81 2.61 -22.50
N PHE A 80 0.51 2.38 -22.31
CA PHE A 80 0.03 1.47 -21.29
C PHE A 80 0.45 0.02 -21.53
N GLU A 81 0.24 -0.53 -22.72
CA GLU A 81 0.57 -1.92 -23.03
C GLU A 81 2.06 -2.22 -22.87
N ALA A 82 2.92 -1.35 -23.40
CA ALA A 82 4.37 -1.51 -23.26
C ALA A 82 4.82 -1.43 -21.80
N ALA A 83 4.22 -0.53 -21.02
CA ALA A 83 4.49 -0.42 -19.60
C ALA A 83 3.97 -1.63 -18.81
N LEU A 84 2.82 -2.18 -19.19
CA LEU A 84 2.23 -3.38 -18.61
C LEU A 84 3.14 -4.60 -18.82
N ASP A 85 3.58 -4.85 -20.05
CA ASP A 85 4.47 -5.96 -20.40
C ASP A 85 5.81 -5.85 -19.67
N SER A 86 6.36 -4.64 -19.61
CA SER A 86 7.61 -4.37 -18.88
C SER A 86 7.46 -4.61 -17.37
N ALA A 87 6.37 -4.14 -16.76
CA ALA A 87 6.09 -4.36 -15.34
C ALA A 87 5.87 -5.84 -15.03
N ARG A 88 5.15 -6.56 -15.89
CA ARG A 88 4.90 -8.00 -15.78
C ARG A 88 6.19 -8.80 -15.84
N SER A 89 7.05 -8.53 -16.83
CA SER A 89 8.35 -9.18 -16.97
C SER A 89 9.25 -8.95 -15.75
N GLU A 90 9.30 -7.72 -15.25
CA GLU A 90 10.08 -7.42 -14.02
C GLU A 90 9.50 -8.11 -12.79
N SER A 91 8.17 -8.18 -12.67
CA SER A 91 7.49 -8.84 -11.55
C SER A 91 7.78 -10.34 -11.53
N ILE A 92 7.70 -11.02 -12.68
CA ILE A 92 8.06 -12.45 -12.81
C ILE A 92 9.52 -12.66 -12.41
N ASN A 93 10.44 -11.87 -12.95
CA ASN A 93 11.87 -12.04 -12.70
C ASN A 93 12.27 -11.75 -11.26
N ALA A 94 11.64 -10.75 -10.63
CA ALA A 94 12.00 -10.34 -9.27
C ALA A 94 11.27 -11.11 -8.17
N PHE A 95 10.02 -11.56 -8.43
CA PHE A 95 9.12 -12.08 -7.40
C PHE A 95 8.46 -13.40 -7.76
N GLY A 96 8.64 -13.90 -8.98
CA GLY A 96 8.02 -15.15 -9.45
C GLY A 96 6.51 -15.07 -9.67
N SER A 97 5.94 -13.84 -9.76
CA SER A 97 4.51 -13.61 -9.96
C SER A 97 4.30 -12.56 -11.05
N ASP A 98 3.30 -12.77 -11.90
CA ASP A 98 2.90 -11.85 -12.96
C ASP A 98 1.72 -10.95 -12.58
N THR A 99 1.19 -11.12 -11.38
CA THR A 99 0.05 -10.36 -10.88
C THR A 99 0.40 -8.89 -10.68
N LEU A 100 -0.38 -8.02 -11.32
CA LEU A 100 -0.23 -6.58 -11.27
C LEU A 100 -1.47 -5.94 -10.63
N ILE A 101 -1.27 -4.78 -10.03
CA ILE A 101 -2.34 -3.87 -9.62
C ILE A 101 -2.18 -2.54 -10.34
N LEU A 102 -3.31 -1.88 -10.60
CA LEU A 102 -3.33 -0.52 -11.16
C LEU A 102 -3.85 0.44 -10.11
N GLU A 103 -3.25 1.61 -10.02
CA GLU A 103 -3.70 2.65 -9.08
C GLU A 103 -3.65 4.02 -9.76
N LYS A 104 -4.59 4.89 -9.42
CA LYS A 104 -4.49 6.29 -9.79
C LYS A 104 -3.17 6.86 -9.26
N ALA A 105 -2.38 7.50 -10.10
CA ALA A 105 -1.13 8.09 -9.64
C ALA A 105 -1.41 9.33 -8.79
N VAL A 106 -0.85 9.34 -7.59
CA VAL A 106 -0.79 10.54 -6.73
C VAL A 106 0.53 11.22 -7.04
N LEU A 107 0.46 12.37 -7.70
CA LEU A 107 1.65 13.09 -8.11
C LEU A 107 2.15 13.99 -6.97
N ARG A 108 3.44 13.87 -6.64
CA ARG A 108 4.09 14.62 -5.57
C ARG A 108 3.38 14.48 -4.21
N PRO A 109 3.06 13.24 -3.79
CA PRO A 109 2.41 13.01 -2.50
C PRO A 109 3.37 13.34 -1.36
N ARG A 110 2.80 13.65 -0.19
CA ARG A 110 3.49 13.45 1.06
C ARG A 110 3.30 12.00 1.52
N HIS A 111 4.39 11.37 1.90
CA HIS A 111 4.37 10.06 2.54
C HIS A 111 4.29 10.27 4.06
N VAL A 112 3.17 9.93 4.64
CA VAL A 112 2.96 10.00 6.09
C VAL A 112 2.66 8.62 6.61
N GLU A 113 3.35 8.20 7.65
CA GLU A 113 3.09 6.93 8.31
C GLU A 113 2.51 7.15 9.70
N ILE A 114 1.51 6.34 10.03
CA ILE A 114 0.89 6.31 11.36
C ILE A 114 1.47 5.14 12.13
N GLN A 115 2.04 5.40 13.30
CA GLN A 115 2.49 4.35 14.20
C GLN A 115 1.30 3.71 14.88
N ILE A 116 1.18 2.40 14.76
CA ILE A 116 0.18 1.60 15.47
C ILE A 116 0.83 0.65 16.46
N PHE A 117 0.07 0.26 17.46
CA PHE A 117 0.44 -0.78 18.41
C PHE A 117 -0.78 -1.62 18.77
N GLY A 118 -0.68 -2.95 18.63
CA GLY A 118 -1.72 -3.91 18.96
C GLY A 118 -1.26 -4.88 20.04
N ASP A 119 -2.16 -5.19 20.97
CA ASP A 119 -1.93 -6.24 21.97
C ASP A 119 -2.62 -7.55 21.57
N SER A 120 -2.33 -8.64 22.32
CA SER A 120 -2.95 -9.95 22.12
C SER A 120 -4.42 -10.05 22.55
N HIS A 121 -4.99 -8.96 23.09
CA HIS A 121 -6.38 -8.88 23.52
C HIS A 121 -7.27 -8.16 22.51
N GLY A 122 -6.71 -7.73 21.37
CA GLY A 122 -7.42 -7.03 20.31
C GLY A 122 -7.54 -5.51 20.53
N ASN A 123 -6.82 -4.96 21.52
CA ASN A 123 -6.73 -3.51 21.65
C ASN A 123 -5.68 -2.98 20.68
N ILE A 124 -6.07 -2.01 19.86
CA ILE A 124 -5.17 -1.36 18.90
C ILE A 124 -5.28 0.14 19.06
N ILE A 125 -4.14 0.79 19.17
CA ILE A 125 -4.00 2.25 19.28
C ILE A 125 -3.09 2.79 18.20
N TYR A 126 -3.20 4.09 17.94
CA TYR A 126 -2.21 4.84 17.15
C TYR A 126 -1.45 5.83 18.04
N LEU A 127 -0.17 6.04 17.73
CA LEU A 127 0.77 6.81 18.56
C LEU A 127 1.30 8.06 17.85
N GLY A 128 0.56 8.57 16.86
CA GLY A 128 0.95 9.73 16.07
C GLY A 128 1.53 9.33 14.71
N GLU A 129 2.11 10.32 14.05
CA GLU A 129 2.57 10.20 12.67
C GLU A 129 4.02 10.68 12.49
N ARG A 130 4.62 10.21 11.38
CA ARG A 130 5.88 10.72 10.82
C ARG A 130 5.69 11.08 9.35
N ASP A 131 6.25 12.21 8.92
CA ASP A 131 6.41 12.54 7.52
C ASP A 131 7.71 11.90 7.00
N CYS A 132 7.58 11.01 6.04
CA CYS A 132 8.69 10.26 5.44
C CYS A 132 8.86 10.64 3.95
N SER A 133 8.49 11.85 3.56
CA SER A 133 8.49 12.30 2.15
C SER A 133 9.89 12.46 1.59
N VAL A 134 10.90 12.72 2.42
CA VAL A 134 12.30 12.86 1.96
C VAL A 134 12.91 11.49 1.74
N GLN A 135 12.82 11.03 0.50
CA GLN A 135 13.23 9.69 0.09
C GLN A 135 14.27 9.74 -1.02
N ARG A 136 15.12 8.73 -1.08
CA ARG A 136 16.02 8.47 -2.21
C ARG A 136 15.74 7.08 -2.76
N ARG A 137 15.24 6.98 -3.99
CA ARG A 137 14.90 5.71 -4.64
C ARG A 137 13.98 4.83 -3.75
N HIS A 138 12.92 5.45 -3.22
CA HIS A 138 11.96 4.82 -2.32
C HIS A 138 12.50 4.37 -0.94
N GLN A 139 13.67 4.88 -0.55
CA GLN A 139 14.23 4.69 0.78
C GLN A 139 14.04 5.97 1.59
N LYS A 140 13.46 5.87 2.78
CA LYS A 140 13.30 6.96 3.72
C LYS A 140 14.67 7.43 4.20
N VAL A 141 14.97 8.72 4.05
CA VAL A 141 16.26 9.32 4.41
C VAL A 141 16.11 10.26 5.61
N ILE A 142 15.02 11.03 5.64
CA ILE A 142 14.67 11.91 6.75
C ILE A 142 13.22 11.65 7.11
N GLU A 143 12.98 11.50 8.40
CA GLU A 143 11.65 11.38 8.99
C GLU A 143 11.43 12.55 9.95
N GLU A 144 10.27 13.19 9.85
CA GLU A 144 9.92 14.36 10.64
C GLU A 144 8.65 14.10 11.47
N ALA A 145 8.74 14.33 12.76
CA ALA A 145 7.60 14.23 13.67
C ALA A 145 7.53 15.47 14.59
N PRO A 146 6.34 16.08 14.75
CA PRO A 146 5.09 15.79 14.02
C PRO A 146 5.16 16.21 12.55
N CYS A 147 4.28 15.63 11.71
CA CYS A 147 4.18 16.04 10.31
C CYS A 147 3.72 17.51 10.19
N PRO A 148 4.45 18.36 9.42
CA PRO A 148 4.21 19.82 9.42
C PRO A 148 2.84 20.25 8.92
N ILE A 149 2.18 19.42 8.08
CA ILE A 149 0.86 19.75 7.50
C ILE A 149 -0.30 19.14 8.29
N MET A 150 0.00 18.48 9.41
CA MET A 150 -1.00 17.73 10.16
C MET A 150 -1.89 18.65 11.00
N THR A 151 -3.21 18.55 10.75
CA THR A 151 -4.22 19.14 11.63
C THR A 151 -4.75 18.11 12.63
N PRO A 152 -5.36 18.51 13.76
CA PRO A 152 -5.98 17.57 14.69
C PRO A 152 -7.01 16.65 14.03
N GLU A 153 -7.83 17.18 13.12
CA GLU A 153 -8.87 16.46 12.39
C GLU A 153 -8.25 15.41 11.44
N LEU A 154 -7.21 15.81 10.68
CA LEU A 154 -6.51 14.92 9.76
C LEU A 154 -5.79 13.81 10.53
N ARG A 155 -5.10 14.15 11.63
CA ARG A 155 -4.45 13.17 12.51
C ARG A 155 -5.45 12.14 13.02
N LYS A 156 -6.62 12.59 13.47
CA LYS A 156 -7.67 11.71 13.95
C LYS A 156 -8.16 10.78 12.84
N ALA A 157 -8.50 11.32 11.68
CA ALA A 157 -9.01 10.53 10.56
C ALA A 157 -8.01 9.47 10.07
N MET A 158 -6.72 9.86 9.95
CA MET A 158 -5.65 8.93 9.58
C MET A 158 -5.39 7.88 10.66
N GLY A 159 -5.37 8.27 11.93
CA GLY A 159 -5.22 7.36 13.05
C GLY A 159 -6.34 6.34 13.14
N GLU A 160 -7.59 6.78 12.99
CA GLU A 160 -8.76 5.88 12.97
C GLU A 160 -8.70 4.91 11.78
N SER A 161 -8.28 5.37 10.59
CA SER A 161 -8.09 4.53 9.41
C SER A 161 -6.98 3.49 9.63
N ALA A 162 -5.86 3.87 10.26
CA ALA A 162 -4.77 2.96 10.58
C ALA A 162 -5.20 1.89 11.60
N VAL A 163 -5.97 2.27 12.62
CA VAL A 163 -6.55 1.32 13.60
C VAL A 163 -7.54 0.37 12.91
N ALA A 164 -8.40 0.87 12.02
CA ALA A 164 -9.33 0.03 11.27
C ALA A 164 -8.59 -0.98 10.39
N ALA A 165 -7.53 -0.56 9.71
CA ALA A 165 -6.67 -1.42 8.91
C ALA A 165 -6.03 -2.54 9.75
N ALA A 166 -5.47 -2.19 10.90
CA ALA A 166 -4.83 -3.14 11.80
C ALA A 166 -5.84 -4.14 12.39
N LYS A 167 -7.04 -3.68 12.77
CA LYS A 167 -8.12 -4.55 13.26
C LYS A 167 -8.59 -5.54 12.18
N ALA A 168 -8.64 -5.12 10.92
CA ALA A 168 -9.09 -5.98 9.82
C ALA A 168 -8.21 -7.22 9.60
N VAL A 169 -6.95 -7.16 10.08
CA VAL A 169 -5.98 -8.25 9.95
C VAL A 169 -5.54 -8.84 11.30
N ASN A 170 -6.24 -8.49 12.39
CA ASN A 170 -5.87 -8.90 13.76
C ASN A 170 -4.38 -8.66 14.05
N TYR A 171 -3.92 -7.43 13.77
CA TYR A 171 -2.51 -7.07 13.89
C TYR A 171 -2.08 -7.03 15.36
N GLU A 172 -0.96 -7.67 15.67
CA GLU A 172 -0.31 -7.64 16.97
C GLU A 172 1.11 -7.06 16.85
N GLY A 173 1.56 -6.36 17.89
CA GLY A 173 2.87 -5.72 17.95
C GLY A 173 2.87 -4.30 17.42
N ALA A 174 4.08 -3.77 17.22
CA ALA A 174 4.30 -2.45 16.64
C ALA A 174 4.29 -2.52 15.11
N GLY A 175 3.66 -1.55 14.47
CA GLY A 175 3.61 -1.45 13.02
C GLY A 175 3.32 -0.04 12.54
N THR A 176 3.39 0.16 11.23
CA THR A 176 3.05 1.44 10.61
C THR A 176 2.03 1.25 9.49
N ALA A 177 1.15 2.22 9.34
CA ALA A 177 0.27 2.36 8.18
C ALA A 177 0.72 3.57 7.36
N GLU A 178 1.15 3.34 6.12
CA GLU A 178 1.57 4.40 5.20
C GLU A 178 0.38 4.98 4.46
N VAL A 179 0.32 6.30 4.40
CA VAL A 179 -0.72 7.08 3.73
C VAL A 179 -0.06 8.10 2.79
N LEU A 180 -0.66 8.27 1.61
CA LEU A 180 -0.29 9.34 0.68
C LEU A 180 -1.27 10.49 0.83
N LEU A 181 -0.74 11.71 1.07
CA LEU A 181 -1.48 12.96 1.20
C LEU A 181 -1.17 13.90 0.04
#